data_313d42dbeed7d512a2ffc86adf695f06
#
_entry.id   313d42dbeed7d512a2ffc86adf695f06
#
_cell.length_a   1.000
_cell.length_b   1.000
_cell.length_c   1.000
_cell.angle_alpha   90.00
_cell.angle_beta   90.00
_cell.angle_gamma   90.00
#
_symmetry.space_group_name_H-M   'P 1'
#
loop_
_entity.id
_entity.type
_entity.pdbx_description
1 polymer ?
#
loop_
_entity_poly.entity_id
_entity_poly.type
_entity_poly.pdbx_seq_one_letter_code
_entity_poly.pdbx_strand_id
1 'polypeptide(L)'
;EMTSSLVGSEMCIRDRRSRAQQKANANVVFVDENIFPQTLAVMTTRAVPQGIELRVGKYKEFEPSQEVFACVLQYPNSNGSVEDYTEFTEKAHAADCKVAVAADILSLALLTPPGEWGADVVFGSSQRFGIPMFYGGPSAAFFATKDDYKRTIPGRIIGISKDAYGHPAYRLALQTREQHIKREKATSNICTAQALLATMAGFYAVYHGAEGLRNIAGRIHSTAGFLAKELEKLGYTQLNKDYFDTLKIQLPAHVSVNALREIALECKVNLRYFEAGQVGVSIDETTLPTDIGVLLYIFAGAAGKDYMLDESIPAQTYFDAKFARTSDFLQQDVFKKYHTETELMRYITRLGRKDVSCLLYTSPSPRDSTSS
;
A
#
# COMPACT_ATOMS: atom_id res chain seq x y z
N GLU A 1 -5.12 -5.33 4.61
CA GLU A 1 -3.74 -5.29 5.12
C GLU A 1 -3.05 -6.67 5.14
N MET A 2 -3.74 -7.75 5.55
CA MET A 2 -3.13 -9.08 5.61
C MET A 2 -2.68 -9.65 4.25
N THR A 3 -3.40 -9.40 3.17
CA THR A 3 -3.08 -9.96 1.85
C THR A 3 -1.89 -9.30 1.16
N SER A 4 -1.69 -7.98 1.35
CA SER A 4 -0.56 -7.27 0.76
C SER A 4 0.77 -7.65 1.40
N SER A 5 0.79 -7.81 2.72
CA SER A 5 1.97 -8.28 3.43
C SER A 5 2.30 -9.76 3.13
N LEU A 6 1.28 -10.58 2.82
CA LEU A 6 1.47 -11.96 2.36
C LEU A 6 2.22 -12.05 1.04
N VAL A 7 1.80 -11.29 0.03
CA VAL A 7 2.41 -11.34 -1.31
C VAL A 7 3.84 -10.82 -1.30
N GLY A 8 4.08 -9.69 -0.65
CA GLY A 8 5.42 -9.09 -0.59
C GLY A 8 6.40 -9.91 0.27
N SER A 9 5.96 -10.39 1.43
CA SER A 9 6.80 -11.22 2.30
C SER A 9 7.09 -12.59 1.69
N GLU A 10 6.14 -13.24 1.02
CA GLU A 10 6.38 -14.50 0.31
C GLU A 10 7.44 -14.34 -0.79
N MET A 11 7.43 -13.24 -1.53
CA MET A 11 8.41 -13.01 -2.57
C MET A 11 9.80 -12.75 -2.00
N CYS A 12 9.93 -11.92 -1.00
CA CYS A 12 11.22 -11.69 -0.32
C CYS A 12 11.78 -12.99 0.28
N ILE A 13 10.93 -13.80 0.86
CA ILE A 13 11.32 -15.04 1.52
C ILE A 13 11.60 -16.17 0.52
N ARG A 14 10.80 -16.30 -0.53
CA ARG A 14 10.85 -17.43 -1.47
C ARG A 14 11.84 -17.26 -2.62
N ASP A 15 11.98 -16.06 -3.16
CA ASP A 15 12.82 -15.82 -4.35
C ASP A 15 14.31 -16.04 -4.08
N ARG A 16 14.71 -15.91 -2.83
CA ARG A 16 16.10 -16.04 -2.47
C ARG A 16 16.59 -17.42 -2.08
N ARG A 17 15.72 -18.32 -1.70
CA ARG A 17 16.13 -19.72 -1.59
C ARG A 17 16.62 -20.26 -2.95
N SER A 18 16.10 -19.71 -4.05
CA SER A 18 16.54 -20.08 -5.40
C SER A 18 17.80 -19.33 -5.89
N ARG A 19 18.08 -18.13 -5.34
CA ARG A 19 19.29 -17.34 -5.69
C ARG A 19 20.34 -17.31 -4.59
N ALA A 20 20.01 -17.65 -3.35
CA ALA A 20 20.95 -17.83 -2.24
C ALA A 20 21.97 -18.96 -2.47
N GLN A 21 21.88 -19.66 -3.59
CA GLN A 21 22.99 -20.53 -4.06
C GLN A 21 24.29 -19.75 -4.32
N GLN A 22 24.24 -18.42 -4.40
CA GLN A 22 25.44 -17.57 -4.45
C GLN A 22 25.94 -17.11 -3.08
N LYS A 23 25.05 -17.07 -2.04
CA LYS A 23 25.43 -16.87 -0.63
C LYS A 23 24.93 -18.06 0.16
N ALA A 24 25.69 -19.12 0.22
CA ALA A 24 25.29 -20.43 0.74
C ALA A 24 24.76 -20.46 2.19
N ASN A 25 24.91 -19.36 2.95
CA ASN A 25 24.53 -19.27 4.36
C ASN A 25 23.64 -18.06 4.71
N ALA A 26 23.13 -17.30 3.74
CA ALA A 26 22.30 -16.14 4.04
C ALA A 26 20.86 -16.55 4.38
N ASN A 27 20.47 -16.40 5.65
CA ASN A 27 19.15 -16.76 6.16
C ASN A 27 18.48 -15.66 7.00
N VAL A 28 19.06 -14.45 7.00
CA VAL A 28 18.55 -13.31 7.77
C VAL A 28 17.86 -12.30 6.86
N VAL A 29 16.69 -11.85 7.29
CA VAL A 29 16.01 -10.67 6.75
C VAL A 29 16.05 -9.56 7.80
N PHE A 30 16.62 -8.42 7.43
CA PHE A 30 16.53 -7.23 8.25
C PHE A 30 15.16 -6.58 8.07
N VAL A 31 14.54 -6.17 9.17
CA VAL A 31 13.23 -5.51 9.17
C VAL A 31 13.35 -4.21 9.97
N ASP A 32 12.97 -3.09 9.39
CA ASP A 32 12.92 -1.83 10.13
C ASP A 32 11.91 -1.92 11.29
N GLU A 33 12.29 -1.43 12.48
CA GLU A 33 11.44 -1.45 13.68
C GLU A 33 10.12 -0.69 13.49
N ASN A 34 10.10 0.26 12.56
CA ASN A 34 8.93 1.07 12.23
C ASN A 34 8.04 0.47 11.13
N ILE A 35 8.15 -0.83 10.88
CA ILE A 35 7.17 -1.55 10.04
C ILE A 35 5.83 -1.69 10.80
N PHE A 36 4.73 -1.88 10.06
CA PHE A 36 3.46 -2.19 10.73
C PHE A 36 3.54 -3.51 11.50
N PRO A 37 3.05 -3.57 12.76
CA PRO A 37 3.08 -4.79 13.57
C PRO A 37 2.42 -5.99 12.89
N GLN A 38 1.35 -5.76 12.14
CA GLN A 38 0.64 -6.78 11.40
C GLN A 38 1.52 -7.39 10.28
N THR A 39 2.28 -6.53 9.59
CA THR A 39 3.23 -6.98 8.56
C THR A 39 4.33 -7.83 9.18
N LEU A 40 4.89 -7.41 10.31
CA LEU A 40 5.91 -8.18 11.04
C LEU A 40 5.37 -9.53 11.50
N ALA A 41 4.15 -9.59 12.04
CA ALA A 41 3.51 -10.83 12.48
C ALA A 41 3.34 -11.84 11.33
N VAL A 42 2.89 -11.37 10.16
CA VAL A 42 2.78 -12.21 8.96
C VAL A 42 4.15 -12.68 8.49
N MET A 43 5.14 -11.80 8.45
CA MET A 43 6.51 -12.17 8.08
C MET A 43 7.06 -13.24 9.02
N THR A 44 6.85 -13.09 10.32
CA THR A 44 7.29 -14.08 11.33
C THR A 44 6.66 -15.45 11.08
N THR A 45 5.35 -15.49 10.86
CA THR A 45 4.63 -16.74 10.53
C THR A 45 5.18 -17.42 9.28
N ARG A 46 5.64 -16.66 8.28
CA ARG A 46 6.18 -17.19 7.03
C ARG A 46 7.68 -17.55 7.11
N ALA A 47 8.44 -16.84 7.92
CA ALA A 47 9.87 -17.05 8.08
C ALA A 47 10.21 -18.32 8.87
N VAL A 48 9.50 -18.55 9.96
CA VAL A 48 9.77 -19.67 10.89
C VAL A 48 9.82 -21.03 10.19
N PRO A 49 8.83 -21.47 9.40
CA PRO A 49 8.87 -22.77 8.73
C PRO A 49 10.02 -22.93 7.73
N GLN A 50 10.62 -21.81 7.31
CA GLN A 50 11.71 -21.81 6.33
C GLN A 50 13.09 -21.67 6.98
N GLY A 51 13.16 -21.57 8.31
CA GLY A 51 14.39 -21.35 9.05
C GLY A 51 15.02 -19.98 8.78
N ILE A 52 14.20 -18.98 8.46
CA ILE A 52 14.65 -17.61 8.20
C ILE A 52 14.54 -16.80 9.49
N GLU A 53 15.62 -16.13 9.87
CA GLU A 53 15.67 -15.19 10.98
C GLU A 53 15.17 -13.82 10.53
N LEU A 54 14.26 -13.21 11.31
CA LEU A 54 13.90 -11.81 11.17
C LEU A 54 14.67 -10.98 12.22
N ARG A 55 15.56 -10.13 11.77
CA ARG A 55 16.33 -9.22 12.62
C ARG A 55 15.70 -7.83 12.58
N VAL A 56 14.94 -7.49 13.62
CA VAL A 56 14.27 -6.19 13.73
C VAL A 56 15.24 -5.17 14.36
N GLY A 57 15.32 -3.99 13.75
CA GLY A 57 16.20 -2.91 14.24
C GLY A 57 15.96 -1.60 13.51
N LYS A 58 16.69 -0.56 13.93
CA LYS A 58 16.62 0.75 13.28
C LYS A 58 17.39 0.74 11.97
N TYR A 59 16.76 1.20 10.89
CA TYR A 59 17.41 1.24 9.57
C TYR A 59 18.70 2.09 9.56
N LYS A 60 18.77 3.15 10.40
CA LYS A 60 19.97 4.01 10.54
C LYS A 60 21.15 3.29 11.17
N GLU A 61 20.90 2.28 11.98
CA GLU A 61 21.90 1.46 12.66
C GLU A 61 22.22 0.15 11.89
N PHE A 62 21.63 -0.03 10.73
CA PHE A 62 21.81 -1.25 9.93
C PHE A 62 23.24 -1.38 9.41
N GLU A 63 23.87 -2.50 9.75
CA GLU A 63 25.15 -2.92 9.20
C GLU A 63 24.98 -4.17 8.34
N PRO A 64 25.28 -4.07 7.04
CA PRO A 64 25.20 -5.22 6.14
C PRO A 64 26.12 -6.34 6.57
N SER A 65 25.65 -7.58 6.51
CA SER A 65 26.46 -8.77 6.73
C SER A 65 26.21 -9.83 5.65
N GLN A 66 27.07 -10.83 5.58
CA GLN A 66 26.93 -11.95 4.62
C GLN A 66 25.69 -12.81 4.90
N GLU A 67 25.16 -12.75 6.11
CA GLU A 67 23.96 -13.50 6.54
C GLU A 67 22.66 -12.79 6.08
N VAL A 68 22.69 -11.46 5.93
CA VAL A 68 21.52 -10.69 5.54
C VAL A 68 21.35 -10.72 4.04
N PHE A 69 20.21 -11.17 3.62
CA PHE A 69 19.92 -11.25 2.20
C PHE A 69 18.86 -10.27 1.73
N ALA A 70 18.00 -9.79 2.57
CA ALA A 70 16.96 -8.82 2.25
C ALA A 70 16.72 -7.88 3.41
N CYS A 71 16.24 -6.71 3.06
CA CYS A 71 15.79 -5.68 3.99
C CYS A 71 14.34 -5.35 3.67
N VAL A 72 13.52 -5.11 4.71
CA VAL A 72 12.13 -4.71 4.56
C VAL A 72 11.89 -3.41 5.30
N LEU A 73 11.36 -2.42 4.58
CA LEU A 73 11.05 -1.08 5.05
C LEU A 73 9.56 -0.78 4.91
N GLN A 74 9.07 0.24 5.60
CA GLN A 74 7.71 0.76 5.50
C GLN A 74 7.72 2.24 5.09
N TYR A 75 6.89 2.63 4.10
CA TYR A 75 6.86 3.99 3.56
C TYR A 75 5.43 4.49 3.25
N PRO A 76 4.93 5.54 3.90
CA PRO A 76 5.41 6.07 5.17
C PRO A 76 5.48 5.01 6.26
N ASN A 77 6.32 5.22 7.28
CA ASN A 77 6.51 4.23 8.33
C ASN A 77 5.32 4.15 9.31
N SER A 78 5.35 3.22 10.24
CA SER A 78 4.23 2.99 11.19
C SER A 78 4.00 4.14 12.17
N ASN A 79 4.93 5.08 12.29
CA ASN A 79 4.78 6.32 13.06
C ASN A 79 4.22 7.47 12.19
N GLY A 80 3.96 7.22 10.91
CA GLY A 80 3.55 8.23 9.94
C GLY A 80 4.69 9.03 9.33
N SER A 81 5.95 8.78 9.72
CA SER A 81 7.11 9.52 9.20
C SER A 81 7.44 9.11 7.77
N VAL A 82 7.80 10.11 6.97
CA VAL A 82 8.42 9.94 5.66
C VAL A 82 9.93 10.04 5.85
N GLU A 83 10.64 8.96 5.58
CA GLU A 83 12.09 8.86 5.78
C GLU A 83 12.81 8.77 4.43
N ASP A 84 14.05 9.23 4.39
CA ASP A 84 14.93 9.09 3.24
C ASP A 84 15.70 7.78 3.34
N TYR A 85 15.37 6.85 2.50
CA TYR A 85 15.99 5.51 2.47
C TYR A 85 17.03 5.36 1.36
N THR A 86 17.42 6.43 0.67
CA THR A 86 18.35 6.38 -0.48
C THR A 86 19.70 5.79 -0.07
N GLU A 87 20.35 6.38 0.93
CA GLU A 87 21.66 5.91 1.43
C GLU A 87 21.57 4.48 1.98
N PHE A 88 20.49 4.17 2.72
CA PHE A 88 20.27 2.81 3.22
C PHE A 88 20.18 1.80 2.07
N THR A 89 19.46 2.12 1.00
CA THR A 89 19.28 1.25 -0.15
C THR A 89 20.60 1.02 -0.89
N GLU A 90 21.38 2.07 -1.08
CA GLU A 90 22.72 1.96 -1.68
C GLU A 90 23.64 1.07 -0.83
N LYS A 91 23.67 1.28 0.49
CA LYS A 91 24.42 0.45 1.43
C LYS A 91 24.00 -1.02 1.41
N ALA A 92 22.70 -1.29 1.36
CA ALA A 92 22.17 -2.64 1.26
C ALA A 92 22.57 -3.31 -0.07
N HIS A 93 22.44 -2.60 -1.18
CA HIS A 93 22.82 -3.12 -2.51
C HIS A 93 24.32 -3.38 -2.63
N ALA A 94 25.18 -2.51 -2.07
CA ALA A 94 26.62 -2.72 -2.04
C ALA A 94 27.01 -4.03 -1.35
N ALA A 95 26.17 -4.52 -0.41
CA ALA A 95 26.34 -5.81 0.26
C ALA A 95 25.50 -6.93 -0.39
N ASP A 96 25.00 -6.73 -1.61
CA ASP A 96 24.10 -7.65 -2.32
C ASP A 96 22.84 -8.03 -1.51
N CYS A 97 22.34 -7.13 -0.67
CA CYS A 97 21.04 -7.25 -0.02
C CYS A 97 19.96 -6.60 -0.86
N LYS A 98 18.80 -7.22 -0.97
CA LYS A 98 17.66 -6.64 -1.70
C LYS A 98 16.80 -5.79 -0.77
N VAL A 99 16.15 -4.78 -1.32
CA VAL A 99 15.31 -3.89 -0.56
C VAL A 99 13.86 -4.02 -1.02
N ALA A 100 13.00 -4.43 -0.09
CA ALA A 100 11.56 -4.49 -0.28
C ALA A 100 10.89 -3.41 0.58
N VAL A 101 9.91 -2.73 0.02
CA VAL A 101 9.22 -1.62 0.68
C VAL A 101 7.73 -1.89 0.71
N ALA A 102 7.18 -1.94 1.92
CA ALA A 102 5.75 -1.86 2.12
C ALA A 102 5.32 -0.38 2.03
N ALA A 103 4.45 -0.05 1.09
CA ALA A 103 4.10 1.34 0.81
C ALA A 103 2.59 1.60 0.81
N ASP A 104 2.20 2.81 1.19
CA ASP A 104 0.85 3.32 0.92
C ASP A 104 0.77 3.83 -0.52
N ILE A 105 -0.06 3.19 -1.34
CA ILE A 105 -0.18 3.52 -2.76
C ILE A 105 -0.64 4.95 -3.01
N LEU A 106 -1.51 5.51 -2.16
CA LEU A 106 -2.04 6.86 -2.35
C LEU A 106 -1.00 7.93 -2.00
N SER A 107 -0.17 7.67 -0.99
CA SER A 107 0.94 8.58 -0.63
C SER A 107 1.90 8.80 -1.80
N LEU A 108 2.07 7.78 -2.66
CA LEU A 108 2.94 7.83 -3.85
C LEU A 108 2.41 8.76 -4.96
N ALA A 109 1.20 9.29 -4.83
CA ALA A 109 0.75 10.38 -5.71
C ALA A 109 1.47 11.71 -5.43
N LEU A 110 1.95 11.90 -4.19
CA LEU A 110 2.67 13.10 -3.74
C LEU A 110 4.14 12.85 -3.42
N LEU A 111 4.48 11.66 -2.92
CA LEU A 111 5.82 11.30 -2.46
C LEU A 111 6.59 10.54 -3.54
N THR A 112 7.91 10.71 -3.55
CA THR A 112 8.81 9.98 -4.45
C THR A 112 8.63 8.48 -4.29
N PRO A 113 8.32 7.73 -5.37
CA PRO A 113 8.11 6.29 -5.29
C PRO A 113 9.38 5.53 -4.91
N PRO A 114 9.26 4.46 -4.09
CA PRO A 114 10.43 3.69 -3.67
C PRO A 114 11.29 3.11 -4.80
N GLY A 115 10.70 2.83 -5.96
CA GLY A 115 11.45 2.38 -7.13
C GLY A 115 12.46 3.41 -7.65
N GLU A 116 12.22 4.70 -7.45
CA GLU A 116 13.09 5.79 -7.92
C GLU A 116 14.34 5.96 -7.06
N TRP A 117 14.28 5.62 -5.78
CA TRP A 117 15.45 5.57 -4.90
C TRP A 117 16.03 4.14 -4.73
N GLY A 118 15.66 3.22 -5.63
CA GLY A 118 16.35 1.95 -5.82
C GLY A 118 15.67 0.72 -5.24
N ALA A 119 14.51 0.80 -4.58
CA ALA A 119 13.82 -0.38 -4.07
C ALA A 119 13.67 -1.47 -5.15
N ASP A 120 13.91 -2.73 -4.78
CA ASP A 120 13.79 -3.87 -5.69
C ASP A 120 12.35 -4.33 -5.82
N VAL A 121 11.58 -4.19 -4.73
CA VAL A 121 10.17 -4.60 -4.63
C VAL A 121 9.41 -3.56 -3.86
N VAL A 122 8.23 -3.21 -4.36
CA VAL A 122 7.27 -2.35 -3.64
C VAL A 122 5.93 -3.06 -3.60
N PHE A 123 5.33 -3.15 -2.43
CA PHE A 123 4.05 -3.81 -2.23
C PHE A 123 3.21 -3.07 -1.21
N GLY A 124 1.91 -3.26 -1.24
CA GLY A 124 1.02 -2.63 -0.28
C GLY A 124 -0.45 -2.96 -0.54
N SER A 125 -1.32 -2.40 0.28
CA SER A 125 -2.76 -2.50 0.09
C SER A 125 -3.22 -1.56 -1.03
N SER A 126 -4.16 -2.01 -1.85
CA SER A 126 -4.86 -1.16 -2.81
C SER A 126 -6.16 -0.57 -2.27
N GLN A 127 -6.43 -0.72 -0.97
CA GLN A 127 -7.67 -0.26 -0.34
C GLN A 127 -7.93 1.24 -0.54
N ARG A 128 -6.86 2.05 -0.52
CA ARG A 128 -6.92 3.51 -0.76
C ARG A 128 -7.42 3.89 -2.17
N PHE A 129 -7.58 2.92 -3.05
CA PHE A 129 -8.14 3.10 -4.39
C PHE A 129 -9.61 2.65 -4.44
N GLY A 130 -10.42 3.21 -3.55
CA GLY A 130 -11.88 3.05 -3.55
C GLY A 130 -12.40 1.68 -3.10
N ILE A 131 -11.60 0.89 -2.41
CA ILE A 131 -12.02 -0.43 -1.92
C ILE A 131 -12.58 -0.29 -0.50
N PRO A 132 -13.87 -0.64 -0.27
CA PRO A 132 -14.46 -0.59 1.07
C PRO A 132 -13.85 -1.63 2.02
N MET A 133 -13.98 -1.40 3.31
CA MET A 133 -13.45 -2.30 4.35
C MET A 133 -14.22 -3.61 4.51
N PHE A 134 -15.45 -3.74 4.01
CA PHE A 134 -16.28 -4.95 3.99
C PHE A 134 -16.26 -5.77 5.30
N TYR A 135 -16.39 -5.13 6.45
CA TYR A 135 -16.29 -5.82 7.76
C TYR A 135 -14.96 -6.55 8.01
N GLY A 136 -13.87 -6.08 7.40
CA GLY A 136 -12.54 -6.65 7.58
C GLY A 136 -12.01 -7.47 6.39
N GLY A 137 -12.66 -7.41 5.25
CA GLY A 137 -12.22 -8.07 4.02
C GLY A 137 -13.36 -8.43 3.09
N PRO A 138 -13.09 -8.91 1.88
CA PRO A 138 -11.77 -9.21 1.32
C PRO A 138 -10.94 -7.97 1.00
N SER A 139 -9.62 -8.13 0.92
CA SER A 139 -8.66 -7.07 0.62
C SER A 139 -7.91 -7.37 -0.67
N ALA A 140 -7.47 -6.33 -1.39
CA ALA A 140 -6.57 -6.45 -2.54
C ALA A 140 -5.26 -5.72 -2.29
N ALA A 141 -4.23 -6.11 -3.02
CA ALA A 141 -2.89 -5.58 -2.91
C ALA A 141 -2.34 -5.18 -4.26
N PHE A 142 -1.36 -4.29 -4.26
CA PHE A 142 -0.50 -4.04 -5.40
C PHE A 142 0.89 -4.61 -5.16
N PHE A 143 1.58 -4.88 -6.24
CA PHE A 143 2.93 -5.40 -6.25
C PHE A 143 3.68 -4.85 -7.45
N ALA A 144 4.83 -4.25 -7.23
CA ALA A 144 5.71 -3.72 -8.26
C ALA A 144 7.14 -4.22 -8.03
N THR A 145 7.85 -4.53 -9.11
CA THR A 145 9.23 -5.00 -9.03
C THR A 145 9.99 -4.67 -10.31
N LYS A 146 11.32 -4.73 -10.25
CA LYS A 146 12.18 -4.59 -11.42
C LYS A 146 11.97 -5.75 -12.42
N ASP A 147 12.19 -5.49 -13.70
CA ASP A 147 11.98 -6.49 -14.78
C ASP A 147 12.78 -7.78 -14.59
N ASP A 148 13.95 -7.69 -13.97
CA ASP A 148 14.80 -8.84 -13.67
C ASP A 148 14.13 -9.90 -12.80
N TYR A 149 13.15 -9.51 -11.99
CA TYR A 149 12.42 -10.40 -11.08
C TYR A 149 11.14 -10.99 -11.67
N LYS A 150 10.75 -10.63 -12.90
CA LYS A 150 9.48 -11.07 -13.52
C LYS A 150 9.26 -12.59 -13.56
N ARG A 151 10.34 -13.38 -13.55
CA ARG A 151 10.26 -14.85 -13.54
C ARG A 151 10.03 -15.47 -12.18
N THR A 152 10.23 -14.70 -11.12
CA THR A 152 10.20 -15.15 -9.73
C THR A 152 9.03 -14.59 -8.93
N ILE A 153 8.33 -13.56 -9.43
CA ILE A 153 7.16 -13.01 -8.79
C ILE A 153 6.06 -14.06 -8.61
N PRO A 154 5.28 -14.01 -7.52
CA PRO A 154 4.12 -14.86 -7.34
C PRO A 154 3.00 -14.50 -8.33
N GLY A 155 2.06 -15.42 -8.52
CA GLY A 155 0.88 -15.20 -9.36
C GLY A 155 1.13 -15.50 -10.84
N ARG A 156 0.12 -15.18 -11.63
CA ARG A 156 0.08 -15.40 -13.07
C ARG A 156 0.35 -14.10 -13.80
N ILE A 157 1.10 -14.17 -14.89
CA ILE A 157 1.30 -13.04 -15.80
C ILE A 157 0.54 -13.35 -17.08
N ILE A 158 -0.31 -12.40 -17.49
CA ILE A 158 -1.02 -12.45 -18.76
C ILE A 158 -0.31 -11.54 -19.75
N GLY A 159 0.09 -12.11 -20.88
CA GLY A 159 0.71 -11.37 -21.99
C GLY A 159 -0.26 -11.16 -23.13
N ILE A 160 0.03 -10.19 -23.96
CA ILE A 160 -0.67 -9.96 -25.23
C ILE A 160 0.07 -10.71 -26.34
N SER A 161 -0.68 -11.55 -27.07
CA SER A 161 -0.20 -12.30 -28.23
C SER A 161 -1.15 -12.03 -29.41
N LYS A 162 -1.08 -12.84 -30.43
CA LYS A 162 -2.01 -12.82 -31.57
C LYS A 162 -2.72 -14.17 -31.70
N ASP A 163 -4.00 -14.13 -32.08
CA ASP A 163 -4.76 -15.32 -32.44
C ASP A 163 -4.38 -15.83 -33.85
N ALA A 164 -5.06 -16.88 -34.30
CA ALA A 164 -4.83 -17.47 -35.62
C ALA A 164 -5.14 -16.50 -36.78
N TYR A 165 -5.93 -15.45 -36.54
CA TYR A 165 -6.32 -14.43 -37.52
C TYR A 165 -5.47 -13.14 -37.41
N GLY A 166 -4.48 -13.10 -36.50
CA GLY A 166 -3.63 -11.95 -36.30
C GLY A 166 -4.19 -10.87 -35.35
N HIS A 167 -5.35 -11.07 -34.72
CA HIS A 167 -5.91 -10.15 -33.76
C HIS A 167 -5.23 -10.28 -32.39
N PRO A 168 -5.17 -9.20 -31.58
CA PRO A 168 -4.68 -9.26 -30.22
C PRO A 168 -5.45 -10.28 -29.38
N ALA A 169 -4.73 -11.17 -28.72
CA ALA A 169 -5.29 -12.21 -27.85
C ALA A 169 -4.47 -12.32 -26.56
N TYR A 170 -5.15 -12.54 -25.44
CA TYR A 170 -4.48 -12.74 -24.15
C TYR A 170 -4.07 -14.19 -23.98
N ARG A 171 -2.91 -14.40 -23.37
CA ARG A 171 -2.41 -15.73 -23.01
C ARG A 171 -1.57 -15.68 -21.74
N LEU A 172 -1.45 -16.81 -21.06
CA LEU A 172 -0.47 -16.95 -19.99
C LEU A 172 0.94 -16.75 -20.53
N ALA A 173 1.69 -15.83 -19.93
CA ALA A 173 3.10 -15.55 -20.24
C ALA A 173 4.01 -16.05 -19.11
N LEU A 174 5.28 -16.33 -19.43
CA LEU A 174 6.30 -16.82 -18.49
C LEU A 174 5.82 -18.05 -17.70
N GLN A 175 5.31 -19.01 -18.40
CA GLN A 175 4.61 -20.20 -17.92
C GLN A 175 5.37 -21.06 -16.92
N THR A 176 4.65 -22.06 -16.42
CA THR A 176 5.09 -23.13 -15.51
C THR A 176 5.21 -22.72 -14.05
N ARG A 177 4.30 -21.85 -13.59
CA ARG A 177 4.15 -21.50 -12.17
C ARG A 177 3.06 -22.31 -11.48
N GLU A 178 2.27 -23.00 -12.26
CA GLU A 178 1.07 -23.73 -11.84
C GLU A 178 1.45 -25.02 -11.11
N GLN A 179 0.73 -25.30 -10.02
CA GLN A 179 0.97 -26.49 -9.21
C GLN A 179 0.71 -27.80 -9.99
N HIS A 180 -0.28 -27.82 -10.85
CA HIS A 180 -0.59 -28.97 -11.70
C HIS A 180 0.49 -29.28 -12.76
N ILE A 181 1.38 -28.32 -13.04
CA ILE A 181 2.50 -28.49 -13.99
C ILE A 181 3.82 -28.73 -13.24
N LYS A 182 4.15 -27.89 -12.28
CA LYS A 182 5.44 -27.89 -11.56
C LYS A 182 5.40 -28.63 -10.24
N ARG A 183 4.25 -29.05 -9.76
CA ARG A 183 4.02 -29.74 -8.48
C ARG A 183 4.66 -28.93 -7.34
N GLU A 184 5.51 -29.55 -6.51
CA GLU A 184 6.21 -28.91 -5.40
C GLU A 184 7.16 -27.77 -5.81
N LYS A 185 7.54 -27.70 -7.07
CA LYS A 185 8.38 -26.61 -7.63
C LYS A 185 7.56 -25.42 -8.14
N ALA A 186 6.24 -25.43 -7.97
CA ALA A 186 5.40 -24.32 -8.38
C ALA A 186 5.72 -23.05 -7.56
N THR A 187 5.76 -21.90 -8.23
CA THR A 187 6.01 -20.61 -7.59
C THR A 187 4.75 -19.97 -7.02
N SER A 188 3.57 -20.46 -7.38
CA SER A 188 2.29 -19.91 -6.92
C SER A 188 1.35 -21.04 -6.52
N ASN A 189 0.84 -20.95 -5.30
CA ASN A 189 -0.21 -21.82 -4.77
C ASN A 189 -1.45 -20.98 -4.37
N ILE A 190 -1.65 -19.82 -5.00
CA ILE A 190 -2.77 -18.94 -4.72
C ILE A 190 -4.02 -19.54 -5.37
N CYS A 191 -4.99 -19.91 -4.56
CA CYS A 191 -6.26 -20.48 -5.02
C CYS A 191 -7.19 -19.39 -5.57
N THR A 192 -7.40 -18.32 -4.81
CA THR A 192 -8.33 -17.23 -5.12
C THR A 192 -7.60 -15.93 -5.35
N ALA A 193 -7.83 -15.31 -6.52
CA ALA A 193 -7.38 -13.95 -6.80
C ALA A 193 -8.53 -12.98 -6.50
N GLN A 194 -8.21 -11.82 -5.91
CA GLN A 194 -9.19 -10.75 -5.65
C GLN A 194 -9.41 -9.90 -6.91
N ALA A 195 -9.92 -10.54 -7.98
CA ALA A 195 -10.03 -9.92 -9.30
C ALA A 195 -10.99 -8.73 -9.30
N LEU A 196 -12.16 -8.83 -8.63
CA LEU A 196 -13.11 -7.73 -8.55
C LEU A 196 -12.50 -6.51 -7.87
N LEU A 197 -11.83 -6.69 -6.75
CA LEU A 197 -11.21 -5.57 -6.02
C LEU A 197 -10.05 -4.96 -6.79
N ALA A 198 -9.25 -5.77 -7.50
CA ALA A 198 -8.22 -5.28 -8.41
C ALA A 198 -8.82 -4.44 -9.55
N THR A 199 -9.96 -4.90 -10.10
CA THR A 199 -10.70 -4.16 -11.12
C THR A 199 -11.25 -2.84 -10.56
N MET A 200 -11.84 -2.84 -9.36
CA MET A 200 -12.32 -1.62 -8.69
C MET A 200 -11.18 -0.61 -8.50
N ALA A 201 -10.03 -1.04 -7.99
CA ALA A 201 -8.86 -0.17 -7.84
C ALA A 201 -8.37 0.37 -9.19
N GLY A 202 -8.39 -0.45 -10.25
CA GLY A 202 -8.06 -0.03 -11.60
C GLY A 202 -9.04 1.03 -12.14
N PHE A 203 -10.34 0.84 -11.95
CA PHE A 203 -11.36 1.82 -12.37
C PHE A 203 -11.32 3.09 -11.53
N TYR A 204 -10.97 3.02 -10.25
CA TYR A 204 -10.72 4.21 -9.44
C TYR A 204 -9.60 5.06 -10.05
N ALA A 205 -8.49 4.43 -10.44
CA ALA A 205 -7.39 5.12 -11.11
C ALA A 205 -7.80 5.67 -12.50
N VAL A 206 -8.65 4.94 -13.25
CA VAL A 206 -9.19 5.40 -14.56
C VAL A 206 -10.09 6.63 -14.38
N TYR A 207 -10.96 6.61 -13.37
CA TYR A 207 -11.91 7.70 -13.12
C TYR A 207 -11.21 8.98 -12.65
N HIS A 208 -10.30 8.87 -11.70
CA HIS A 208 -9.62 10.04 -11.13
C HIS A 208 -8.44 10.52 -11.97
N GLY A 209 -7.76 9.62 -12.67
CA GLY A 209 -6.52 9.95 -13.37
C GLY A 209 -5.40 10.40 -12.42
N ALA A 210 -4.28 10.83 -12.97
CA ALA A 210 -3.14 11.29 -12.17
C ALA A 210 -3.47 12.57 -11.37
N GLU A 211 -4.17 13.51 -11.97
CA GLU A 211 -4.54 14.78 -11.34
C GLU A 211 -5.53 14.57 -10.19
N GLY A 212 -6.59 13.78 -10.43
CA GLY A 212 -7.58 13.48 -9.39
C GLY A 212 -6.96 12.77 -8.19
N LEU A 213 -6.04 11.82 -8.40
CA LEU A 213 -5.32 11.17 -7.31
C LEU A 213 -4.41 12.13 -6.54
N ARG A 214 -3.72 13.06 -7.24
CA ARG A 214 -2.93 14.11 -6.58
C ARG A 214 -3.83 15.03 -5.75
N ASN A 215 -4.99 15.41 -6.25
CA ASN A 215 -5.95 16.25 -5.54
C ASN A 215 -6.51 15.55 -4.28
N ILE A 216 -6.86 14.27 -4.37
CA ILE A 216 -7.31 13.47 -3.22
C ILE A 216 -6.20 13.39 -2.17
N ALA A 217 -5.00 12.98 -2.56
CA ALA A 217 -3.86 12.88 -1.67
C ALA A 217 -3.49 14.24 -1.06
N GLY A 218 -3.51 15.31 -1.85
CA GLY A 218 -3.24 16.69 -1.41
C GLY A 218 -4.24 17.17 -0.36
N ARG A 219 -5.53 16.89 -0.55
CA ARG A 219 -6.58 17.21 0.44
C ARG A 219 -6.33 16.49 1.75
N ILE A 220 -6.07 15.19 1.71
CA ILE A 220 -5.79 14.37 2.91
C ILE A 220 -4.58 14.94 3.65
N HIS A 221 -3.49 15.19 2.93
CA HIS A 221 -2.27 15.73 3.49
C HIS A 221 -2.47 17.11 4.12
N SER A 222 -3.18 18.02 3.42
CA SER A 222 -3.50 19.35 3.95
C SER A 222 -4.37 19.28 5.20
N THR A 223 -5.32 18.34 5.23
CA THR A 223 -6.19 18.12 6.40
C THR A 223 -5.38 17.63 7.60
N ALA A 224 -4.45 16.69 7.40
CA ALA A 224 -3.55 16.25 8.46
C ALA A 224 -2.68 17.40 8.99
N GLY A 225 -2.13 18.22 8.10
CA GLY A 225 -1.32 19.37 8.48
C GLY A 225 -2.12 20.47 9.19
N PHE A 226 -3.37 20.69 8.80
CA PHE A 226 -4.26 21.58 9.54
C PHE A 226 -4.49 21.06 10.97
N LEU A 227 -4.85 19.78 11.11
CA LEU A 227 -5.04 19.16 12.42
C LEU A 227 -3.77 19.28 13.28
N ALA A 228 -2.59 19.05 12.72
CA ALA A 228 -1.33 19.19 13.44
C ALA A 228 -1.15 20.60 14.04
N LYS A 229 -1.39 21.65 13.25
CA LYS A 229 -1.30 23.04 13.70
C LYS A 229 -2.31 23.37 14.79
N GLU A 230 -3.53 22.89 14.66
CA GLU A 230 -4.55 23.13 15.69
C GLU A 230 -4.21 22.41 17.00
N LEU A 231 -3.66 21.20 16.92
CA LEU A 231 -3.18 20.49 18.11
C LEU A 231 -1.99 21.19 18.77
N GLU A 232 -1.09 21.81 18.01
CA GLU A 232 -0.03 22.65 18.56
C GLU A 232 -0.56 23.85 19.34
N LYS A 233 -1.61 24.53 18.85
CA LYS A 233 -2.29 25.61 19.58
C LYS A 233 -2.90 25.13 20.92
N LEU A 234 -3.35 23.88 20.96
CA LEU A 234 -3.86 23.24 22.17
C LEU A 234 -2.74 22.80 23.14
N GLY A 235 -1.48 22.87 22.73
CA GLY A 235 -0.30 22.53 23.55
C GLY A 235 0.21 21.09 23.34
N TYR A 236 -0.23 20.40 22.32
CA TYR A 236 0.29 19.11 21.91
C TYR A 236 1.54 19.27 21.03
N THR A 237 2.43 18.31 21.07
CA THR A 237 3.69 18.37 20.28
C THR A 237 3.66 17.27 19.21
N GLN A 238 3.76 17.67 17.95
CA GLN A 238 3.95 16.72 16.85
C GLN A 238 5.37 16.18 16.82
N LEU A 239 5.51 14.85 16.72
CA LEU A 239 6.81 14.17 16.76
C LEU A 239 7.38 13.88 15.36
N ASN A 240 6.55 13.54 14.39
CA ASN A 240 6.99 13.27 13.02
C ASN A 240 6.95 14.56 12.18
N LYS A 241 8.11 15.00 11.73
CA LYS A 241 8.27 16.27 11.00
C LYS A 241 7.70 16.17 9.57
N ASP A 242 8.14 15.14 8.84
CA ASP A 242 7.73 14.87 7.48
C ASP A 242 6.73 13.70 7.50
N TYR A 243 5.52 13.91 7.00
CA TYR A 243 4.43 12.94 7.06
C TYR A 243 3.54 13.05 5.82
N PHE A 244 2.70 12.06 5.59
CA PHE A 244 1.67 12.12 4.57
C PHE A 244 0.30 12.43 5.20
N ASP A 245 -0.26 11.51 5.95
CA ASP A 245 -1.62 11.56 6.49
C ASP A 245 -1.71 11.16 7.96
N THR A 246 -0.61 10.70 8.54
CA THR A 246 -0.57 10.14 9.88
C THR A 246 0.32 11.00 10.78
N LEU A 247 -0.26 11.47 11.88
CA LEU A 247 0.39 12.29 12.88
C LEU A 247 0.75 11.43 14.09
N LYS A 248 1.96 11.62 14.64
CA LYS A 248 2.37 11.08 15.93
C LYS A 248 2.54 12.25 16.91
N ILE A 249 1.77 12.22 17.96
CA ILE A 249 1.57 13.35 18.85
C ILE A 249 2.00 12.98 20.26
N GLN A 250 2.82 13.81 20.90
CA GLN A 250 3.14 13.72 22.31
C GLN A 250 2.10 14.48 23.13
N LEU A 251 1.52 13.81 24.11
CA LEU A 251 0.61 14.44 25.06
C LEU A 251 1.39 15.32 26.04
N PRO A 252 0.89 16.51 26.38
CA PRO A 252 1.42 17.31 27.49
C PRO A 252 1.38 16.55 28.81
N ALA A 253 2.26 16.86 29.75
CA ALA A 253 2.39 16.12 31.01
C ALA A 253 1.12 16.12 31.88
N HIS A 254 0.24 17.11 31.72
CA HIS A 254 -1.02 17.21 32.44
C HIS A 254 -2.18 16.46 31.79
N VAL A 255 -1.99 15.92 30.56
CA VAL A 255 -3.02 15.19 29.82
C VAL A 255 -2.84 13.69 30.00
N SER A 256 -3.83 13.02 30.56
CA SER A 256 -3.83 11.57 30.73
C SER A 256 -4.21 10.87 29.41
N VAL A 257 -3.46 9.84 29.04
CA VAL A 257 -3.83 8.95 27.90
C VAL A 257 -5.19 8.31 28.11
N ASN A 258 -5.51 7.93 29.37
CA ASN A 258 -6.80 7.30 29.68
C ASN A 258 -7.97 8.29 29.53
N ALA A 259 -7.81 9.54 30.01
CA ALA A 259 -8.83 10.56 29.81
C ALA A 259 -9.09 10.84 28.33
N LEU A 260 -8.02 10.99 27.53
CA LEU A 260 -8.16 11.15 26.08
C LEU A 260 -8.88 9.95 25.44
N ARG A 261 -8.54 8.73 25.86
CA ARG A 261 -9.17 7.50 25.36
C ARG A 261 -10.64 7.41 25.69
N GLU A 262 -11.05 7.78 26.91
CA GLU A 262 -12.44 7.78 27.33
C GLU A 262 -13.27 8.74 26.48
N ILE A 263 -12.83 9.98 26.30
CA ILE A 263 -13.52 10.97 25.45
C ILE A 263 -13.56 10.48 23.98
N ALA A 264 -12.46 9.92 23.47
CA ALA A 264 -12.42 9.38 22.10
C ALA A 264 -13.44 8.23 21.91
N LEU A 265 -13.57 7.32 22.88
CA LEU A 265 -14.54 6.22 22.84
C LEU A 265 -15.99 6.71 22.94
N GLU A 266 -16.27 7.72 23.77
CA GLU A 266 -17.58 8.38 23.82
C GLU A 266 -17.95 9.00 22.47
N CYS A 267 -16.98 9.60 21.79
CA CYS A 267 -17.13 10.13 20.43
C CYS A 267 -17.09 9.04 19.33
N LYS A 268 -16.96 7.75 19.71
CA LYS A 268 -16.83 6.61 18.78
C LYS A 268 -15.61 6.70 17.84
N VAL A 269 -14.53 7.31 18.31
CA VAL A 269 -13.26 7.45 17.59
C VAL A 269 -12.21 6.52 18.20
N ASN A 270 -11.55 5.75 17.35
CA ASN A 270 -10.41 4.93 17.73
C ASN A 270 -9.10 5.63 17.32
N LEU A 271 -8.21 5.82 18.29
CA LEU A 271 -6.87 6.36 18.08
C LEU A 271 -5.84 5.26 18.29
N ARG A 272 -4.64 5.43 17.75
CA ARG A 272 -3.51 4.55 18.04
C ARG A 272 -2.77 5.07 19.27
N TYR A 273 -2.68 4.26 20.32
CA TYR A 273 -1.97 4.59 21.55
C TYR A 273 -0.60 3.91 21.55
N PHE A 274 0.43 4.71 21.75
CA PHE A 274 1.80 4.27 21.93
C PHE A 274 2.19 4.33 23.41
N GLU A 275 3.35 3.81 23.73
CA GLU A 275 3.96 4.00 25.04
C GLU A 275 4.36 5.47 25.27
N ALA A 276 4.74 5.81 26.51
CA ALA A 276 5.22 7.15 26.89
C ALA A 276 4.26 8.32 26.57
N GLY A 277 2.95 8.08 26.61
CA GLY A 277 1.98 9.18 26.43
C GLY A 277 1.91 9.71 24.99
N GLN A 278 2.12 8.86 24.01
CA GLN A 278 2.05 9.23 22.59
C GLN A 278 0.79 8.67 21.94
N VAL A 279 0.26 9.41 20.97
CA VAL A 279 -0.96 9.04 20.25
C VAL A 279 -0.77 9.26 18.76
N GLY A 280 -1.26 8.32 17.95
CA GLY A 280 -1.30 8.41 16.50
C GLY A 280 -2.70 8.71 15.99
N VAL A 281 -2.79 9.61 15.02
CA VAL A 281 -4.01 9.97 14.30
C VAL A 281 -3.75 9.84 12.81
N SER A 282 -4.60 9.10 12.09
CA SER A 282 -4.51 8.96 10.64
C SER A 282 -5.76 9.53 9.97
N ILE A 283 -5.55 10.25 8.89
CA ILE A 283 -6.57 10.89 8.08
C ILE A 283 -6.70 10.16 6.75
N ASP A 284 -7.89 10.02 6.24
CA ASP A 284 -8.15 9.40 4.94
C ASP A 284 -9.12 10.22 4.07
N GLU A 285 -9.47 9.71 2.90
CA GLU A 285 -10.35 10.37 1.95
C GLU A 285 -11.80 10.52 2.44
N THR A 286 -12.20 9.74 3.44
CA THR A 286 -13.56 9.79 4.03
C THR A 286 -13.65 10.77 5.19
N THR A 287 -12.53 11.26 5.68
CA THR A 287 -12.47 12.22 6.79
C THR A 287 -13.03 13.58 6.35
N LEU A 288 -14.12 13.98 6.98
CA LEU A 288 -14.82 15.23 6.73
C LEU A 288 -14.36 16.35 7.68
N PRO A 289 -14.63 17.63 7.39
CA PRO A 289 -14.38 18.73 8.33
C PRO A 289 -15.05 18.54 9.69
N THR A 290 -16.22 17.91 9.72
CA THR A 290 -16.93 17.54 10.97
C THR A 290 -16.13 16.56 11.82
N ASP A 291 -15.43 15.61 11.18
CA ASP A 291 -14.61 14.63 11.90
C ASP A 291 -13.37 15.30 12.49
N ILE A 292 -12.81 16.28 11.79
CA ILE A 292 -11.72 17.12 12.34
C ILE A 292 -12.20 17.92 13.54
N GLY A 293 -13.42 18.46 13.48
CA GLY A 293 -14.04 19.11 14.63
C GLY A 293 -14.19 18.17 15.84
N VAL A 294 -14.61 16.91 15.61
CA VAL A 294 -14.69 15.89 16.66
C VAL A 294 -13.31 15.56 17.23
N LEU A 295 -12.29 15.39 16.37
CA LEU A 295 -10.91 15.15 16.84
C LEU A 295 -10.42 16.31 17.72
N LEU A 296 -10.61 17.54 17.28
CA LEU A 296 -10.20 18.72 18.05
C LEU A 296 -10.97 18.84 19.37
N TYR A 297 -12.26 18.51 19.39
CA TYR A 297 -13.03 18.42 20.61
C TYR A 297 -12.47 17.39 21.60
N ILE A 298 -12.10 16.19 21.11
CA ILE A 298 -11.50 15.14 21.94
C ILE A 298 -10.19 15.63 22.59
N PHE A 299 -9.31 16.21 21.80
CA PHE A 299 -8.02 16.68 22.30
C PHE A 299 -8.15 17.91 23.20
N ALA A 300 -9.05 18.86 22.89
CA ALA A 300 -9.31 20.00 23.71
C ALA A 300 -9.92 19.59 25.07
N GLY A 301 -10.93 18.73 25.07
CA GLY A 301 -11.55 18.19 26.27
C GLY A 301 -10.54 17.48 27.18
N ALA A 302 -9.64 16.66 26.61
CA ALA A 302 -8.57 16.01 27.36
C ALA A 302 -7.56 17.01 27.97
N ALA A 303 -7.39 18.17 27.35
CA ALA A 303 -6.54 19.26 27.87
C ALA A 303 -7.28 20.22 28.80
N GLY A 304 -8.58 19.98 29.07
CA GLY A 304 -9.43 20.88 29.86
C GLY A 304 -9.65 22.25 29.20
N LYS A 305 -9.70 22.28 27.86
CA LYS A 305 -9.91 23.49 27.06
C LYS A 305 -11.19 23.38 26.24
N ASP A 306 -11.82 24.51 26.00
CA ASP A 306 -12.87 24.61 25.00
C ASP A 306 -12.27 24.87 23.62
N TYR A 307 -12.84 24.28 22.59
CA TYR A 307 -12.43 24.49 21.21
C TYR A 307 -13.63 24.55 20.26
N MET A 308 -13.62 25.53 19.40
CA MET A 308 -14.54 25.64 18.27
C MET A 308 -13.75 25.78 16.98
N LEU A 309 -14.07 24.97 15.99
CA LEU A 309 -13.49 25.06 14.66
C LEU A 309 -14.13 26.25 13.91
N ASP A 310 -13.34 27.26 13.59
CA ASP A 310 -13.80 28.49 12.92
C ASP A 310 -13.10 28.74 11.57
N GLU A 311 -12.20 27.87 11.12
CA GLU A 311 -11.37 28.09 9.93
C GLU A 311 -11.59 27.04 8.85
N SER A 312 -11.47 27.45 7.58
CA SER A 312 -11.39 26.53 6.44
C SER A 312 -10.01 25.89 6.37
N ILE A 313 -9.97 24.62 6.00
CA ILE A 313 -8.70 23.88 5.85
C ILE A 313 -7.93 24.39 4.64
N PRO A 314 -6.75 25.00 4.81
CA PRO A 314 -5.97 25.53 3.69
C PRO A 314 -5.26 24.40 2.93
N ALA A 315 -5.17 24.51 1.62
CA ALA A 315 -4.36 23.61 0.80
C ALA A 315 -2.87 23.94 0.99
N GLN A 316 -2.12 23.07 1.67
CA GLN A 316 -0.70 23.28 1.94
C GLN A 316 0.04 21.93 2.05
N THR A 317 1.34 21.92 1.67
CA THR A 317 2.24 20.78 1.84
C THR A 317 3.05 20.94 3.12
N TYR A 318 3.22 19.84 3.86
CA TYR A 318 3.86 19.79 5.18
C TYR A 318 5.01 18.76 5.25
N PHE A 319 5.63 18.42 4.12
CA PHE A 319 6.86 17.63 4.07
C PHE A 319 7.92 18.34 3.23
N ASP A 320 9.19 17.98 3.45
CA ASP A 320 10.31 18.55 2.72
C ASP A 320 10.19 18.30 1.21
N ALA A 321 10.49 19.30 0.41
CA ALA A 321 10.42 19.23 -1.06
C ALA A 321 11.25 18.08 -1.67
N LYS A 322 12.29 17.60 -0.98
CA LYS A 322 13.10 16.44 -1.40
C LYS A 322 12.30 15.13 -1.49
N PHE A 323 11.21 15.04 -0.72
CA PHE A 323 10.32 13.88 -0.75
C PHE A 323 9.22 13.98 -1.82
N ALA A 324 9.04 15.16 -2.41
CA ALA A 324 8.00 15.39 -3.38
C ALA A 324 8.25 14.58 -4.66
N ARG A 325 7.19 13.95 -5.13
CA ARG A 325 7.21 13.24 -6.42
C ARG A 325 7.37 14.23 -7.56
N THR A 326 8.40 14.03 -8.37
CA THR A 326 8.63 14.79 -9.60
C THR A 326 8.27 14.03 -10.87
N SER A 327 8.18 12.70 -10.77
CA SER A 327 7.88 11.83 -11.92
C SER A 327 6.39 11.80 -12.25
N ASP A 328 6.09 11.65 -13.53
CA ASP A 328 4.74 11.43 -14.01
C ASP A 328 4.27 9.99 -13.76
N PHE A 329 2.95 9.82 -13.67
CA PHE A 329 2.30 8.52 -13.56
C PHE A 329 0.95 8.52 -14.27
N LEU A 330 0.40 7.34 -14.57
CA LEU A 330 -0.87 7.14 -15.27
C LEU A 330 -0.93 7.91 -16.61
N GLN A 331 0.17 7.88 -17.40
CA GLN A 331 0.27 8.62 -18.65
C GLN A 331 -0.48 7.98 -19.82
N GLN A 332 -0.95 6.74 -19.68
CA GLN A 332 -1.70 6.04 -20.72
C GLN A 332 -3.05 6.71 -20.94
N ASP A 333 -3.51 6.71 -22.19
CA ASP A 333 -4.74 7.36 -22.65
C ASP A 333 -5.99 7.00 -21.84
N VAL A 334 -6.06 5.78 -21.33
CA VAL A 334 -7.19 5.30 -20.54
C VAL A 334 -7.41 6.12 -19.27
N PHE A 335 -6.33 6.61 -18.67
CA PHE A 335 -6.38 7.43 -17.45
C PHE A 335 -6.65 8.92 -17.71
N LYS A 336 -6.85 9.31 -18.98
CA LYS A 336 -7.08 10.69 -19.41
C LYS A 336 -8.47 10.90 -20.03
N LYS A 337 -9.32 9.88 -20.09
CA LYS A 337 -10.54 9.90 -20.94
C LYS A 337 -11.86 9.70 -20.22
N TYR A 338 -11.91 9.06 -19.08
CA TYR A 338 -13.17 8.56 -18.50
C TYR A 338 -13.40 9.15 -17.10
N HIS A 339 -13.50 10.48 -17.02
CA HIS A 339 -13.58 11.22 -15.75
C HIS A 339 -15.00 11.59 -15.34
N THR A 340 -16.02 11.21 -16.14
CA THR A 340 -17.42 11.37 -15.79
C THR A 340 -18.11 10.01 -15.61
N GLU A 341 -19.16 9.96 -14.79
CA GLU A 341 -19.95 8.73 -14.58
C GLU A 341 -20.41 8.12 -15.90
N THR A 342 -20.97 8.95 -16.81
CA THR A 342 -21.47 8.51 -18.11
C THR A 342 -20.36 7.90 -18.98
N GLU A 343 -19.19 8.52 -19.03
CA GLU A 343 -18.06 8.01 -19.82
C GLU A 343 -17.52 6.72 -19.25
N LEU A 344 -17.38 6.64 -17.92
CA LEU A 344 -16.92 5.43 -17.26
C LEU A 344 -17.90 4.28 -17.47
N MET A 345 -19.20 4.49 -17.31
CA MET A 345 -20.24 3.46 -17.54
C MET A 345 -20.25 2.98 -18.98
N ARG A 346 -20.10 3.87 -19.96
CA ARG A 346 -19.96 3.51 -21.38
C ARG A 346 -18.67 2.71 -21.63
N TYR A 347 -17.60 3.06 -20.96
CA TYR A 347 -16.33 2.33 -21.04
C TYR A 347 -16.47 0.91 -20.49
N ILE A 348 -17.05 0.74 -19.30
CA ILE A 348 -17.33 -0.57 -18.68
C ILE A 348 -18.20 -1.42 -19.60
N THR A 349 -19.30 -0.87 -20.15
CA THR A 349 -20.16 -1.57 -21.08
C THR A 349 -19.42 -2.02 -22.35
N ARG A 350 -18.52 -1.18 -22.86
CA ARG A 350 -17.68 -1.52 -24.02
C ARG A 350 -16.71 -2.65 -23.72
N LEU A 351 -16.13 -2.67 -22.51
CA LEU A 351 -15.28 -3.77 -22.06
C LEU A 351 -16.07 -5.07 -21.92
N GLY A 352 -17.27 -5.00 -21.32
CA GLY A 352 -18.17 -6.15 -21.18
C GLY A 352 -18.53 -6.82 -22.51
N ARG A 353 -18.58 -6.05 -23.61
CA ARG A 353 -18.79 -6.62 -24.96
C ARG A 353 -17.63 -7.46 -25.49
N LYS A 354 -16.46 -7.37 -24.87
CA LYS A 354 -15.27 -8.17 -25.21
C LYS A 354 -15.14 -9.43 -24.39
N ASP A 355 -15.98 -9.57 -23.38
CA ASP A 355 -16.00 -10.72 -22.49
C ASP A 355 -16.92 -11.81 -23.05
N VAL A 356 -16.60 -13.05 -22.71
CA VAL A 356 -17.45 -14.20 -23.03
C VAL A 356 -18.56 -14.30 -22.00
N SER A 357 -19.76 -13.88 -22.35
CA SER A 357 -20.92 -13.95 -21.49
C SER A 357 -22.01 -14.91 -22.08
N CYS A 358 -22.96 -15.31 -21.25
CA CYS A 358 -24.08 -16.09 -21.70
C CYS A 358 -24.95 -15.37 -22.75
N LEU A 359 -24.78 -14.06 -22.92
CA LEU A 359 -25.44 -13.28 -23.97
C LEU A 359 -24.70 -13.35 -25.32
N LEU A 360 -23.49 -13.89 -25.36
CA LEU A 360 -22.74 -14.17 -26.58
C LEU A 360 -23.03 -15.57 -27.15
N TYR A 361 -24.11 -16.19 -26.75
CA TYR A 361 -24.63 -17.41 -27.36
C TYR A 361 -25.11 -17.17 -28.80
N THR A 362 -24.20 -16.83 -29.67
CA THR A 362 -24.45 -16.77 -31.12
C THR A 362 -23.88 -17.99 -31.85
N SER A 363 -23.21 -18.87 -31.11
CA SER A 363 -22.73 -20.13 -31.64
C SER A 363 -23.78 -21.22 -31.27
N PRO A 364 -24.55 -21.78 -32.18
CA PRO A 364 -25.42 -22.88 -31.85
C PRO A 364 -24.59 -24.01 -31.26
N SER A 365 -24.85 -24.34 -30.00
CA SER A 365 -24.30 -25.57 -29.43
C SER A 365 -24.70 -26.75 -30.31
N PRO A 366 -23.84 -27.75 -30.53
CA PRO A 366 -24.24 -28.97 -31.18
C PRO A 366 -25.48 -29.65 -30.56
N ARG A 367 -25.83 -29.28 -29.32
CA ARG A 367 -27.05 -29.73 -28.64
C ARG A 367 -28.29 -28.94 -29.05
N ASP A 368 -28.14 -27.70 -29.50
CA ASP A 368 -29.27 -26.87 -29.91
C ASP A 368 -29.74 -27.22 -31.34
N SER A 369 -28.88 -27.83 -32.13
CA SER A 369 -29.21 -28.34 -33.47
C SER A 369 -29.96 -29.67 -33.44
N THR A 370 -30.10 -30.32 -32.29
CA THR A 370 -30.83 -31.62 -32.15
C THR A 370 -32.21 -31.47 -31.54
N SER A 371 -32.66 -30.25 -31.24
CA SER A 371 -34.00 -29.97 -30.68
C SER A 371 -34.97 -29.30 -31.66
N SER A 372 -34.77 -29.42 -32.97
CA SER A 372 -35.69 -28.98 -34.02
C SER A 372 -36.36 -30.18 -34.70
#